data_36968218c64d833175be15416628d6d3
#
_entry.id   36968218c64d833175be15416628d6d3
#
_cell.length_a   1.000
_cell.length_b   1.000
_cell.length_c   1.000
_cell.angle_alpha   90.00
_cell.angle_beta   90.00
_cell.angle_gamma   90.00
#
_symmetry.space_group_name_H-M   'P 1'
#
loop_
_entity.id
_entity.type
_entity.pdbx_description
1 polymer ?
#
loop_
_entity_poly.entity_id
_entity_poly.type
_entity_poly.pdbx_seq_one_letter_code
_entity_poly.pdbx_strand_id
1 'polypeptide(L)'
;MLKINQIKLPLTADEHDLRRAAGKALRLDENRIRTLRVTKKAVDSRKKDNIFFVYNVEVDVDGDENAILKRCGSGVETVKKVDFTPPEVKRTSELRPVIVGFGPAGMFSGLALARAGFKPLILERGSHIEDRQKDVQTFWRERRLNPESNVQFGEGGAGTFSDGKLTTGIKDPLCRFVIDELANHGAPEEIRWSAKPHIGTDRLAEVVRNIRKEIISLGGEIRFNCKMTDIIVANGYIHGVKTENDGHFEDIETDTVLLC
;
A
#
# COMPACT_ATOMS: atom_id res chain seq x y z
N MET A 1 -24.04 -4.35 0.86
CA MET A 1 -23.34 -3.98 2.13
C MET A 1 -23.78 -2.62 2.63
N LEU A 2 -23.99 -2.49 3.92
CA LEU A 2 -24.35 -1.24 4.59
C LEU A 2 -23.15 -0.69 5.35
N LYS A 3 -22.99 0.63 5.36
CA LYS A 3 -21.98 1.32 6.15
C LYS A 3 -22.66 2.10 7.26
N ILE A 4 -22.16 1.94 8.47
CA ILE A 4 -22.61 2.65 9.66
C ILE A 4 -21.52 3.62 10.07
N ASN A 5 -21.86 4.89 10.15
CA ASN A 5 -20.91 5.92 10.51
C ASN A 5 -21.08 6.34 11.99
N GLN A 6 -19.98 6.75 12.62
CA GLN A 6 -19.95 7.42 13.91
C GLN A 6 -20.51 6.59 15.10
N ILE A 7 -20.28 5.26 15.11
CA ILE A 7 -20.57 4.45 16.30
C ILE A 7 -19.60 4.85 17.41
N LYS A 8 -20.13 5.34 18.52
CA LYS A 8 -19.32 5.72 19.69
C LYS A 8 -19.38 4.63 20.74
N LEU A 9 -18.21 4.19 21.20
CA LEU A 9 -18.07 3.20 22.25
C LEU A 9 -17.02 3.65 23.28
N PRO A 10 -17.17 3.26 24.56
CA PRO A 10 -16.15 3.51 25.57
C PRO A 10 -14.82 2.82 25.20
N LEU A 11 -13.71 3.28 25.80
CA LEU A 11 -12.38 2.72 25.52
C LEU A 11 -12.24 1.25 25.94
N THR A 12 -13.10 0.76 26.81
CA THR A 12 -13.14 -0.62 27.31
C THR A 12 -13.98 -1.56 26.42
N ALA A 13 -14.66 -1.02 25.39
CA ALA A 13 -15.52 -1.82 24.54
C ALA A 13 -14.72 -2.78 23.67
N ASP A 14 -15.25 -3.97 23.50
CA ASP A 14 -14.73 -5.03 22.68
C ASP A 14 -15.47 -5.17 21.32
N GLU A 15 -15.13 -6.20 20.56
CA GLU A 15 -15.74 -6.48 19.25
C GLU A 15 -17.23 -6.85 19.37
N HIS A 16 -17.62 -7.53 20.45
CA HIS A 16 -19.02 -7.89 20.71
C HIS A 16 -19.86 -6.64 20.97
N ASP A 17 -19.33 -5.68 21.74
CA ASP A 17 -20.00 -4.39 21.95
C ASP A 17 -20.18 -3.60 20.66
N LEU A 18 -19.16 -3.64 19.77
CA LEU A 18 -19.25 -3.01 18.46
C LEU A 18 -20.32 -3.67 17.58
N ARG A 19 -20.39 -4.99 17.58
CA ARG A 19 -21.40 -5.74 16.85
C ARG A 19 -22.82 -5.43 17.36
N ARG A 20 -23.00 -5.40 18.67
CA ARG A 20 -24.26 -5.03 19.32
C ARG A 20 -24.68 -3.60 18.98
N ALA A 21 -23.73 -2.66 18.99
CA ALA A 21 -23.99 -1.28 18.62
C ALA A 21 -24.36 -1.13 17.14
N ALA A 22 -23.73 -1.88 16.27
CA ALA A 22 -24.08 -1.95 14.85
C ALA A 22 -25.51 -2.50 14.65
N GLY A 23 -25.88 -3.59 15.34
CA GLY A 23 -27.24 -4.13 15.33
C GLY A 23 -28.29 -3.10 15.76
N LYS A 24 -28.02 -2.35 16.84
CA LYS A 24 -28.90 -1.25 17.28
C LYS A 24 -29.05 -0.15 16.24
N ALA A 25 -27.95 0.25 15.58
CA ALA A 25 -27.98 1.27 14.52
C ALA A 25 -28.81 0.83 13.32
N LEU A 26 -28.76 -0.45 12.99
CA LEU A 26 -29.52 -1.07 11.90
C LEU A 26 -30.96 -1.48 12.29
N ARG A 27 -31.31 -1.36 13.57
CA ARG A 27 -32.57 -1.86 14.15
C ARG A 27 -32.79 -3.37 13.85
N LEU A 28 -31.70 -4.14 14.00
CA LEU A 28 -31.64 -5.57 13.78
C LEU A 28 -31.05 -6.28 14.99
N ASP A 29 -31.39 -7.57 15.13
CA ASP A 29 -30.66 -8.46 16.01
C ASP A 29 -29.21 -8.61 15.49
N GLU A 30 -28.22 -8.60 16.39
CA GLU A 30 -26.82 -8.71 16.04
C GLU A 30 -26.45 -10.02 15.33
N ASN A 31 -27.23 -11.10 15.56
CA ASN A 31 -27.05 -12.37 14.91
C ASN A 31 -27.37 -12.33 13.40
N ARG A 32 -28.09 -11.32 12.94
CA ARG A 32 -28.36 -11.08 11.51
C ARG A 32 -27.22 -10.36 10.78
N ILE A 33 -26.18 -9.94 11.49
CA ILE A 33 -24.97 -9.39 10.90
C ILE A 33 -24.08 -10.58 10.54
N ARG A 34 -23.88 -10.87 9.25
CA ARG A 34 -22.98 -11.93 8.79
C ARG A 34 -21.54 -11.56 8.98
N THR A 35 -21.15 -10.39 8.48
CA THR A 35 -19.79 -9.87 8.59
C THR A 35 -19.83 -8.44 9.08
N LEU A 36 -18.83 -8.06 9.89
CA LEU A 36 -18.62 -6.71 10.35
C LEU A 36 -17.14 -6.37 10.11
N ARG A 37 -16.89 -5.31 9.35
CA ARG A 37 -15.54 -4.82 9.06
C ARG A 37 -15.38 -3.38 9.52
N VAL A 38 -14.41 -3.12 10.36
CA VAL A 38 -14.04 -1.76 10.74
C VAL A 38 -13.37 -1.07 9.56
N THR A 39 -13.87 0.10 9.15
CA THR A 39 -13.30 0.91 8.07
C THR A 39 -12.64 2.18 8.58
N LYS A 40 -12.99 2.58 9.82
CA LYS A 40 -12.33 3.68 10.52
C LYS A 40 -12.45 3.50 12.00
N LYS A 41 -11.35 3.71 12.73
CA LYS A 41 -11.31 3.84 14.19
C LYS A 41 -10.57 5.13 14.53
N ALA A 42 -11.19 5.98 15.32
CA ALA A 42 -10.64 7.23 15.81
C ALA A 42 -10.94 7.42 17.28
N VAL A 43 -10.18 8.26 17.95
CA VAL A 43 -10.44 8.66 19.34
C VAL A 43 -11.15 10.02 19.34
N ASP A 44 -12.28 10.12 20.02
CA ASP A 44 -12.92 11.38 20.33
C ASP A 44 -12.56 11.77 21.77
N SER A 45 -11.61 12.68 21.90
CA SER A 45 -11.10 13.19 23.19
C SER A 45 -11.41 14.68 23.42
N ARG A 46 -12.41 15.23 22.70
CA ARG A 46 -12.79 16.64 22.83
C ARG A 46 -13.24 17.02 24.24
N LYS A 47 -13.78 16.04 24.99
CA LYS A 47 -14.10 16.18 26.42
C LYS A 47 -13.17 15.25 27.20
N LYS A 48 -12.29 15.81 28.03
CA LYS A 48 -11.27 15.04 28.77
C LYS A 48 -11.88 13.96 29.70
N ASP A 49 -13.06 14.22 30.27
CA ASP A 49 -13.76 13.31 31.19
C ASP A 49 -14.62 12.27 30.44
N ASN A 50 -14.65 12.30 29.10
CA ASN A 50 -15.56 11.47 28.34
C ASN A 50 -14.94 11.14 26.97
N ILE A 51 -13.97 10.21 26.97
CA ILE A 51 -13.21 9.79 25.81
C ILE A 51 -13.85 8.52 25.24
N PHE A 52 -14.05 8.49 23.92
CA PHE A 52 -14.64 7.37 23.20
C PHE A 52 -13.80 6.96 22.01
N PHE A 53 -13.91 5.69 21.63
CA PHE A 53 -13.63 5.29 20.27
C PHE A 53 -14.82 5.62 19.37
N VAL A 54 -14.53 6.11 18.17
CA VAL A 54 -15.51 6.38 17.12
C VAL A 54 -15.18 5.47 15.94
N TYR A 55 -16.13 4.59 15.61
CA TYR A 55 -16.00 3.62 14.54
C TYR A 55 -16.87 3.98 13.36
N ASN A 56 -16.35 3.73 12.15
CA ASN A 56 -17.19 3.49 10.98
C ASN A 56 -17.00 2.00 10.62
N VAL A 57 -18.09 1.33 10.32
CA VAL A 57 -18.08 -0.09 9.98
C VAL A 57 -18.88 -0.35 8.73
N GLU A 58 -18.44 -1.35 7.97
CA GLU A 58 -19.20 -1.95 6.88
C GLU A 58 -19.73 -3.30 7.36
N VAL A 59 -20.98 -3.57 7.08
CA VAL A 59 -21.65 -4.80 7.51
C VAL A 59 -22.38 -5.46 6.35
N ASP A 60 -22.28 -6.78 6.31
CA ASP A 60 -23.16 -7.62 5.51
C ASP A 60 -24.23 -8.21 6.42
N VAL A 61 -25.47 -8.18 5.99
CA VAL A 61 -26.62 -8.53 6.82
C VAL A 61 -27.56 -9.53 6.12
N ASP A 62 -28.26 -10.31 6.91
CA ASP A 62 -29.32 -11.15 6.40
C ASP A 62 -30.58 -10.33 6.13
N GLY A 63 -31.08 -10.42 4.88
CA GLY A 63 -32.32 -9.79 4.46
C GLY A 63 -32.14 -8.66 3.43
N ASP A 64 -33.22 -7.96 3.15
CA ASP A 64 -33.23 -6.87 2.16
C ASP A 64 -32.59 -5.60 2.75
N GLU A 65 -31.40 -5.27 2.25
CA GLU A 65 -30.63 -4.07 2.65
C GLU A 65 -31.44 -2.78 2.41
N ASN A 66 -32.21 -2.70 1.35
CA ASN A 66 -33.03 -1.51 1.07
C ASN A 66 -34.14 -1.32 2.08
N ALA A 67 -34.77 -2.39 2.51
CA ALA A 67 -35.78 -2.37 3.55
C ALA A 67 -35.20 -1.97 4.92
N ILE A 68 -33.98 -2.44 5.21
CA ILE A 68 -33.25 -2.08 6.43
C ILE A 68 -32.89 -0.59 6.38
N LEU A 69 -32.30 -0.12 5.27
CA LEU A 69 -31.87 1.27 5.11
C LEU A 69 -33.03 2.25 5.32
N LYS A 70 -34.23 1.94 4.80
CA LYS A 70 -35.44 2.78 5.01
C LYS A 70 -35.86 2.95 6.46
N ARG A 71 -35.45 2.02 7.35
CA ARG A 71 -35.77 2.06 8.80
C ARG A 71 -34.68 2.73 9.61
N CYS A 72 -33.48 2.89 9.02
CA CYS A 72 -32.32 3.47 9.69
C CYS A 72 -32.32 5.00 9.60
N GLY A 73 -31.61 5.65 10.50
CA GLY A 73 -31.37 7.09 10.45
C GLY A 73 -30.24 7.47 9.48
N SER A 74 -29.93 8.74 9.39
CA SER A 74 -28.94 9.34 8.48
C SER A 74 -27.49 8.84 8.65
N GLY A 75 -27.22 8.06 9.69
CA GLY A 75 -25.87 7.46 9.93
C GLY A 75 -25.59 6.17 9.18
N VAL A 76 -26.56 5.64 8.43
CA VAL A 76 -26.44 4.39 7.67
C VAL A 76 -26.57 4.69 6.17
N GLU A 77 -25.66 4.16 5.38
CA GLU A 77 -25.63 4.34 3.93
C GLU A 77 -25.29 3.03 3.21
N THR A 78 -25.64 2.94 1.95
CA THR A 78 -25.25 1.81 1.09
C THR A 78 -23.81 2.02 0.62
N VAL A 79 -23.00 0.97 0.66
CA VAL A 79 -21.64 1.00 0.11
C VAL A 79 -21.63 0.27 -1.22
N LYS A 80 -21.15 0.97 -2.25
CA LYS A 80 -20.69 0.32 -3.47
C LYS A 80 -19.28 -0.18 -3.20
N LYS A 81 -19.09 -1.50 -3.19
CA LYS A 81 -17.76 -2.08 -3.11
C LYS A 81 -16.98 -1.65 -4.35
N VAL A 82 -15.98 -0.81 -4.17
CA VAL A 82 -15.02 -0.47 -5.22
C VAL A 82 -13.79 -1.31 -4.94
N ASP A 83 -13.75 -2.51 -5.49
CA ASP A 83 -12.52 -3.31 -5.53
C ASP A 83 -11.73 -2.84 -6.75
N PHE A 84 -10.49 -2.43 -6.52
CA PHE A 84 -9.58 -2.19 -7.63
C PHE A 84 -9.21 -3.55 -8.23
N THR A 85 -9.66 -3.78 -9.45
CA THR A 85 -9.20 -4.88 -10.29
C THR A 85 -8.34 -4.27 -11.39
N PRO A 86 -7.05 -4.61 -11.48
CA PRO A 86 -6.25 -4.17 -12.61
C PRO A 86 -6.95 -4.54 -13.91
N PRO A 87 -6.98 -3.65 -14.92
CA PRO A 87 -7.56 -3.99 -16.21
C PRO A 87 -6.81 -5.18 -16.82
N GLU A 88 -7.56 -6.07 -17.46
CA GLU A 88 -6.93 -7.11 -18.28
C GLU A 88 -6.25 -6.44 -19.47
N VAL A 89 -4.93 -6.51 -19.49
CA VAL A 89 -4.13 -5.96 -20.58
C VAL A 89 -3.54 -7.11 -21.38
N LYS A 90 -3.83 -7.14 -22.68
CA LYS A 90 -3.16 -8.07 -23.59
C LYS A 90 -1.74 -7.57 -23.84
N ARG A 91 -0.79 -8.43 -23.56
CA ARG A 91 0.61 -8.16 -23.89
C ARG A 91 0.77 -8.12 -25.40
N THR A 92 1.28 -7.00 -25.92
CA THR A 92 1.52 -6.79 -27.34
C THR A 92 3.00 -6.89 -27.74
N SER A 93 3.89 -6.96 -26.74
CA SER A 93 5.34 -7.04 -26.91
C SER A 93 5.92 -8.19 -26.10
N GLU A 94 6.96 -8.83 -26.62
CA GLU A 94 7.76 -9.83 -25.88
C GLU A 94 8.80 -9.18 -24.96
N LEU A 95 9.09 -7.89 -25.17
CA LEU A 95 10.05 -7.14 -24.35
C LEU A 95 9.47 -6.87 -22.95
N ARG A 96 10.33 -6.96 -21.95
CA ARG A 96 9.95 -6.71 -20.56
C ARG A 96 9.79 -5.20 -20.32
N PRO A 97 8.72 -4.72 -19.67
CA PRO A 97 8.66 -3.33 -19.22
C PRO A 97 9.75 -3.07 -18.17
N VAL A 98 10.43 -1.94 -18.31
CA VAL A 98 11.44 -1.48 -17.35
C VAL A 98 10.84 -0.46 -16.41
N ILE A 99 11.04 -0.66 -15.12
CA ILE A 99 10.65 0.27 -14.06
C ILE A 99 11.93 0.84 -13.45
N VAL A 100 12.04 2.16 -13.39
CA VAL A 100 13.21 2.86 -12.87
C VAL A 100 12.89 3.40 -11.47
N GLY A 101 13.57 2.87 -10.48
CA GLY A 101 13.36 3.13 -9.05
C GLY A 101 12.52 2.03 -8.38
N PHE A 102 12.90 1.65 -7.17
CA PHE A 102 12.16 0.72 -6.31
C PHE A 102 11.70 1.41 -5.01
N GLY A 103 11.31 2.68 -5.14
CA GLY A 103 10.52 3.41 -4.15
C GLY A 103 9.05 2.97 -4.18
N PRO A 104 8.14 3.64 -3.43
CA PRO A 104 6.73 3.26 -3.39
C PRO A 104 6.07 3.14 -4.77
N ALA A 105 6.32 4.08 -5.68
CA ALA A 105 5.74 4.03 -7.03
C ALA A 105 6.21 2.80 -7.81
N GLY A 106 7.53 2.55 -7.85
CA GLY A 106 8.10 1.39 -8.56
C GLY A 106 7.70 0.06 -7.93
N MET A 107 7.60 -0.01 -6.61
CA MET A 107 7.16 -1.18 -5.86
C MET A 107 5.73 -1.60 -6.25
N PHE A 108 4.78 -0.67 -6.21
CA PHE A 108 3.38 -0.97 -6.55
C PHE A 108 3.17 -1.16 -8.05
N SER A 109 3.89 -0.42 -8.90
CA SER A 109 3.88 -0.66 -10.35
C SER A 109 4.44 -2.04 -10.70
N GLY A 110 5.56 -2.42 -10.06
CA GLY A 110 6.18 -3.73 -10.23
C GLY A 110 5.27 -4.86 -9.80
N LEU A 111 4.62 -4.73 -8.65
CA LEU A 111 3.66 -5.72 -8.15
C LEU A 111 2.45 -5.87 -9.08
N ALA A 112 1.88 -4.74 -9.53
CA ALA A 112 0.73 -4.75 -10.44
C ALA A 112 1.08 -5.39 -11.79
N LEU A 113 2.22 -5.04 -12.39
CA LEU A 113 2.67 -5.61 -13.65
C LEU A 113 3.05 -7.09 -13.52
N ALA A 114 3.70 -7.49 -12.42
CA ALA A 114 4.03 -8.88 -12.17
C ALA A 114 2.77 -9.75 -12.04
N ARG A 115 1.76 -9.30 -11.30
CA ARG A 115 0.46 -9.97 -11.18
C ARG A 115 -0.31 -10.04 -12.50
N ALA A 116 -0.12 -9.05 -13.37
CA ALA A 116 -0.66 -9.05 -14.73
C ALA A 116 0.16 -9.92 -15.72
N GLY A 117 1.22 -10.59 -15.28
CA GLY A 117 2.04 -11.51 -16.10
C GLY A 117 3.10 -10.84 -16.97
N PHE A 118 3.37 -9.53 -16.79
CA PHE A 118 4.36 -8.80 -17.62
C PHE A 118 5.82 -9.08 -17.29
N LYS A 119 6.11 -9.66 -16.14
CA LYS A 119 7.48 -9.97 -15.69
C LYS A 119 8.41 -8.74 -15.73
N PRO A 120 8.10 -7.64 -15.04
CA PRO A 120 8.85 -6.40 -15.15
C PRO A 120 10.32 -6.58 -14.74
N LEU A 121 11.19 -5.75 -15.34
CA LEU A 121 12.55 -5.52 -14.85
C LEU A 121 12.58 -4.19 -14.10
N ILE A 122 12.98 -4.23 -12.84
CA ILE A 122 13.07 -3.06 -11.97
C ILE A 122 14.55 -2.72 -11.77
N LEU A 123 14.90 -1.46 -11.98
CA LEU A 123 16.24 -0.94 -11.79
C LEU A 123 16.26 -0.02 -10.57
N GLU A 124 17.00 -0.40 -9.55
CA GLU A 124 17.20 0.43 -8.35
C GLU A 124 18.67 0.80 -8.22
N ARG A 125 18.93 2.12 -8.15
CA ARG A 125 20.30 2.63 -8.05
C ARG A 125 21.00 2.27 -6.75
N GLY A 126 20.24 2.18 -5.66
CA GLY A 126 20.78 1.85 -4.35
C GLY A 126 20.71 0.35 -4.04
N SER A 127 21.15 0.02 -2.84
CA SER A 127 21.22 -1.36 -2.35
C SER A 127 19.85 -1.90 -1.94
N HIS A 128 19.74 -3.23 -1.87
CA HIS A 128 18.61 -3.88 -1.21
C HIS A 128 18.61 -3.59 0.30
N ILE A 129 17.47 -3.79 0.95
CA ILE A 129 17.20 -3.29 2.30
C ILE A 129 18.26 -3.72 3.34
N GLU A 130 18.78 -4.92 3.21
CA GLU A 130 19.74 -5.51 4.15
C GLU A 130 21.10 -4.79 4.12
N ASP A 131 21.58 -4.39 2.94
CA ASP A 131 22.84 -3.63 2.81
C ASP A 131 22.60 -2.13 2.96
N ARG A 132 21.47 -1.62 2.47
CA ARG A 132 21.08 -0.23 2.66
C ARG A 132 21.02 0.16 4.14
N GLN A 133 20.58 -0.74 5.03
CA GLN A 133 20.62 -0.51 6.47
C GLN A 133 22.05 -0.27 6.98
N LYS A 134 23.04 -0.99 6.44
CA LYS A 134 24.45 -0.81 6.77
C LYS A 134 24.96 0.55 6.25
N ASP A 135 24.63 0.91 5.00
CA ASP A 135 25.02 2.20 4.41
C ASP A 135 24.50 3.37 5.24
N VAL A 136 23.22 3.34 5.64
CA VAL A 136 22.61 4.37 6.49
C VAL A 136 23.24 4.43 7.87
N GLN A 137 23.52 3.28 8.48
CA GLN A 137 24.22 3.24 9.79
C GLN A 137 25.64 3.78 9.70
N THR A 138 26.37 3.47 8.65
CA THR A 138 27.72 3.97 8.38
C THR A 138 27.68 5.49 8.26
N PHE A 139 26.72 6.04 7.52
CA PHE A 139 26.56 7.48 7.43
C PHE A 139 26.27 8.15 8.79
N TRP A 140 25.38 7.59 9.58
CA TRP A 140 25.04 8.18 10.88
C TRP A 140 26.18 8.12 11.90
N ARG A 141 26.97 7.03 11.89
CA ARG A 141 28.06 6.84 12.86
C ARG A 141 29.36 7.48 12.42
N GLU A 142 29.71 7.34 11.14
CA GLU A 142 31.02 7.67 10.61
C GLU A 142 31.02 8.93 9.72
N ARG A 143 29.83 9.51 9.44
CA ARG A 143 29.65 10.64 8.52
C ARG A 143 30.09 10.33 7.08
N ARG A 144 30.16 9.06 6.71
CA ARG A 144 30.55 8.59 5.38
C ARG A 144 29.33 8.26 4.57
N LEU A 145 28.95 9.16 3.63
CA LEU A 145 27.79 9.01 2.76
C LEU A 145 28.12 8.12 1.56
N ASN A 146 27.27 7.12 1.32
CA ASN A 146 27.19 6.45 0.02
C ASN A 146 26.21 7.25 -0.87
N PRO A 147 26.66 7.89 -1.98
CA PRO A 147 25.80 8.72 -2.80
C PRO A 147 24.72 7.92 -3.54
N GLU A 148 24.93 6.65 -3.80
CA GLU A 148 23.98 5.78 -4.53
C GLU A 148 23.05 5.00 -3.58
N SER A 149 23.44 4.77 -2.31
CA SER A 149 22.63 4.02 -1.33
C SER A 149 22.65 4.72 0.04
N ASN A 150 21.52 5.30 0.44
CA ASN A 150 21.42 6.12 1.65
C ASN A 150 19.95 6.22 2.12
N VAL A 151 19.62 7.26 2.92
CA VAL A 151 18.25 7.50 3.41
C VAL A 151 17.26 7.82 2.26
N GLN A 152 17.72 8.36 1.13
CA GLN A 152 16.88 8.71 -0.02
C GLN A 152 16.77 7.57 -1.05
N PHE A 153 17.92 6.96 -1.38
CA PHE A 153 18.06 5.99 -2.46
C PHE A 153 18.23 4.57 -1.91
N GLY A 154 17.66 3.61 -2.63
CA GLY A 154 17.65 2.20 -2.30
C GLY A 154 16.25 1.63 -2.11
N GLU A 155 16.19 0.34 -1.92
CA GLU A 155 14.95 -0.44 -1.81
C GLU A 155 13.93 0.19 -0.85
N GLY A 156 12.70 0.38 -1.34
CA GLY A 156 11.60 0.97 -0.57
C GLY A 156 11.59 2.50 -0.53
N GLY A 157 12.62 3.17 -1.11
CA GLY A 157 12.72 4.63 -1.16
C GLY A 157 12.93 5.29 0.21
N ALA A 158 12.79 6.62 0.28
CA ALA A 158 13.03 7.39 1.51
C ALA A 158 12.06 7.03 2.65
N GLY A 159 10.87 6.51 2.33
CA GLY A 159 9.86 6.10 3.31
C GLY A 159 10.34 5.03 4.28
N THR A 160 11.24 4.14 3.84
CA THR A 160 11.73 3.01 4.64
C THR A 160 12.47 3.44 5.92
N PHE A 161 13.12 4.61 5.89
CA PHE A 161 13.86 5.16 7.04
C PHE A 161 13.17 6.38 7.66
N SER A 162 11.90 6.62 7.32
CA SER A 162 11.05 7.63 7.95
C SER A 162 10.28 7.05 9.14
N ASP A 163 9.43 7.85 9.78
CA ASP A 163 8.59 7.41 10.88
C ASP A 163 7.38 6.52 10.46
N GLY A 164 7.29 6.16 9.18
CA GLY A 164 6.29 5.19 8.68
C GLY A 164 4.85 5.69 8.67
N LYS A 165 4.62 7.00 8.69
CA LYS A 165 3.28 7.57 8.57
C LYS A 165 2.72 7.36 7.16
N LEU A 166 1.50 6.86 7.09
CA LEU A 166 0.77 6.59 5.85
C LEU A 166 -0.37 7.61 5.68
N THR A 167 -0.03 8.87 5.43
CA THR A 167 -1.01 9.93 5.23
C THR A 167 -0.96 10.44 3.80
N THR A 168 -2.14 10.70 3.22
CA THR A 168 -2.27 11.29 1.88
C THR A 168 -3.30 12.40 1.89
N GLY A 169 -3.12 13.41 1.03
CA GLY A 169 -4.07 14.50 0.82
C GLY A 169 -5.17 14.19 -0.20
N ILE A 170 -5.09 13.05 -0.89
CA ILE A 170 -6.07 12.66 -1.92
C ILE A 170 -7.09 11.65 -1.38
N LYS A 171 -8.27 11.62 -2.01
CA LYS A 171 -9.35 10.68 -1.72
C LYS A 171 -9.60 9.78 -2.92
N ASP A 172 -8.59 9.02 -3.29
CA ASP A 172 -8.66 8.08 -4.40
C ASP A 172 -8.91 6.66 -3.88
N PRO A 173 -9.76 5.85 -4.51
CA PRO A 173 -9.95 4.44 -4.16
C PRO A 173 -8.65 3.63 -4.17
N LEU A 174 -7.67 3.99 -5.00
CA LEU A 174 -6.35 3.36 -5.05
C LEU A 174 -5.56 3.50 -3.74
N CYS A 175 -5.83 4.54 -2.93
CA CYS A 175 -5.23 4.65 -1.59
C CYS A 175 -5.59 3.45 -0.72
N ARG A 176 -6.81 2.92 -0.88
CA ARG A 176 -7.24 1.73 -0.16
C ARG A 176 -6.50 0.49 -0.62
N PHE A 177 -6.32 0.34 -1.94
CA PHE A 177 -5.52 -0.73 -2.50
C PHE A 177 -4.10 -0.75 -1.92
N VAL A 178 -3.43 0.41 -1.88
CA VAL A 178 -2.07 0.52 -1.31
C VAL A 178 -2.04 0.09 0.16
N ILE A 179 -2.99 0.55 0.98
CA ILE A 179 -3.08 0.17 2.40
C ILE A 179 -3.33 -1.34 2.56
N ASP A 180 -4.23 -1.90 1.75
CA ASP A 180 -4.54 -3.33 1.79
C ASP A 180 -3.33 -4.17 1.37
N GLU A 181 -2.58 -3.74 0.36
CA GLU A 181 -1.34 -4.42 -0.05
C GLU A 181 -0.26 -4.36 1.02
N LEU A 182 -0.06 -3.21 1.67
CA LEU A 182 0.90 -3.13 2.78
C LEU A 182 0.54 -4.08 3.92
N ALA A 183 -0.74 -4.18 4.27
CA ALA A 183 -1.20 -5.11 5.30
C ALA A 183 -1.05 -6.58 4.86
N ASN A 184 -1.37 -6.91 3.60
CA ASN A 184 -1.20 -8.25 3.04
C ASN A 184 0.27 -8.71 3.07
N HIS A 185 1.21 -7.76 3.05
CA HIS A 185 2.65 -8.03 3.07
C HIS A 185 3.29 -7.92 4.46
N GLY A 186 2.49 -7.82 5.53
CA GLY A 186 2.98 -7.91 6.92
C GLY A 186 2.94 -6.61 7.72
N ALA A 187 2.36 -5.54 7.16
CA ALA A 187 2.06 -4.38 7.98
C ALA A 187 0.94 -4.70 9.00
N PRO A 188 0.87 -3.97 10.13
CA PRO A 188 -0.18 -4.17 11.10
C PRO A 188 -1.58 -4.03 10.48
N GLU A 189 -2.48 -4.98 10.76
CA GLU A 189 -3.84 -4.94 10.23
C GLU A 189 -4.59 -3.63 10.55
N GLU A 190 -4.25 -2.99 11.67
CA GLU A 190 -4.84 -1.74 12.10
C GLU A 190 -4.64 -0.56 11.15
N ILE A 191 -3.66 -0.61 10.24
CA ILE A 191 -3.49 0.43 9.22
C ILE A 191 -4.72 0.55 8.30
N ARG A 192 -5.49 -0.53 8.14
CA ARG A 192 -6.68 -0.57 7.30
C ARG A 192 -7.81 0.35 7.80
N TRP A 193 -7.82 0.64 9.10
CA TRP A 193 -8.91 1.41 9.73
C TRP A 193 -8.45 2.54 10.64
N SER A 194 -7.17 2.62 10.95
CA SER A 194 -6.65 3.71 11.76
C SER A 194 -6.89 5.06 11.07
N ALA A 195 -7.33 6.05 11.84
CA ALA A 195 -7.48 7.42 11.33
C ALA A 195 -6.12 8.07 11.00
N LYS A 196 -5.05 7.58 11.60
CA LYS A 196 -3.66 7.98 11.36
C LYS A 196 -2.81 6.72 11.25
N PRO A 197 -2.86 6.03 10.10
CA PRO A 197 -2.14 4.78 9.93
C PRO A 197 -0.63 5.01 9.99
N HIS A 198 0.05 4.09 10.66
CA HIS A 198 1.48 4.13 10.89
C HIS A 198 2.05 2.71 10.85
N ILE A 199 3.13 2.54 10.11
CA ILE A 199 3.93 1.30 10.10
C ILE A 199 5.28 1.65 10.72
N GLY A 200 5.70 0.97 11.77
CA GLY A 200 7.04 1.16 12.33
C GLY A 200 8.11 0.83 11.28
N THR A 201 9.26 1.50 11.39
CA THR A 201 10.39 1.35 10.43
C THR A 201 10.85 -0.10 10.30
N ASP A 202 10.88 -0.85 11.41
CA ASP A 202 11.29 -2.26 11.42
C ASP A 202 10.34 -3.12 10.58
N ARG A 203 9.04 -2.93 10.75
CA ARG A 203 8.01 -3.65 10.00
C ARG A 203 7.95 -3.23 8.54
N LEU A 204 8.19 -1.96 8.25
CA LEU A 204 8.19 -1.47 6.86
C LEU A 204 9.30 -2.15 6.03
N ALA A 205 10.47 -2.36 6.61
CA ALA A 205 11.54 -3.13 5.97
C ALA A 205 11.11 -4.56 5.61
N GLU A 206 10.35 -5.22 6.48
CA GLU A 206 9.81 -6.55 6.22
C GLU A 206 8.74 -6.53 5.11
N VAL A 207 7.84 -5.57 5.14
CA VAL A 207 6.79 -5.38 4.11
C VAL A 207 7.42 -5.20 2.73
N VAL A 208 8.41 -4.32 2.62
CA VAL A 208 9.14 -4.06 1.37
C VAL A 208 9.79 -5.34 0.84
N ARG A 209 10.46 -6.09 1.72
CA ARG A 209 11.08 -7.39 1.38
C ARG A 209 10.04 -8.41 0.89
N ASN A 210 8.86 -8.45 1.50
CA ASN A 210 7.82 -9.39 1.13
C ASN A 210 7.21 -9.03 -0.26
N ILE A 211 7.02 -7.74 -0.55
CA ILE A 211 6.61 -7.28 -1.89
C ILE A 211 7.68 -7.67 -2.94
N ARG A 212 8.96 -7.44 -2.65
CA ARG A 212 10.07 -7.89 -3.52
C ARG A 212 9.99 -9.38 -3.83
N LYS A 213 9.80 -10.21 -2.80
CA LYS A 213 9.69 -11.67 -2.95
C LYS A 213 8.51 -12.06 -3.83
N GLU A 214 7.36 -11.42 -3.68
CA GLU A 214 6.19 -11.70 -4.51
C GLU A 214 6.47 -11.33 -5.99
N ILE A 215 7.00 -10.13 -6.26
CA ILE A 215 7.38 -9.72 -7.62
C ILE A 215 8.29 -10.75 -8.28
N ILE A 216 9.33 -11.20 -7.57
CA ILE A 216 10.28 -12.20 -8.07
C ILE A 216 9.59 -13.55 -8.30
N SER A 217 8.73 -14.00 -7.38
CA SER A 217 8.00 -15.26 -7.50
C SER A 217 7.07 -15.30 -8.73
N LEU A 218 6.58 -14.14 -9.16
CA LEU A 218 5.76 -13.95 -10.34
C LEU A 218 6.58 -13.76 -11.64
N GLY A 219 7.91 -13.91 -11.58
CA GLY A 219 8.83 -13.82 -12.71
C GLY A 219 9.35 -12.42 -13.01
N GLY A 220 9.09 -11.43 -12.14
CA GLY A 220 9.76 -10.14 -12.17
C GLY A 220 11.25 -10.27 -11.77
N GLU A 221 12.04 -9.27 -12.13
CA GLU A 221 13.47 -9.17 -11.79
C GLU A 221 13.74 -7.79 -11.20
N ILE A 222 14.59 -7.74 -10.18
CA ILE A 222 15.00 -6.48 -9.57
C ILE A 222 16.54 -6.46 -9.56
N ARG A 223 17.12 -5.43 -10.17
CA ARG A 223 18.56 -5.18 -10.18
C ARG A 223 18.86 -4.01 -9.26
N PHE A 224 19.54 -4.32 -8.15
CA PHE A 224 20.06 -3.32 -7.22
C PHE A 224 21.44 -2.84 -7.65
N ASN A 225 21.85 -1.69 -7.12
CA ASN A 225 23.10 -0.98 -7.50
C ASN A 225 23.16 -0.74 -9.01
N CYS A 226 22.02 -0.66 -9.66
CA CYS A 226 21.85 -0.51 -11.09
C CYS A 226 21.11 0.79 -11.40
N LYS A 227 21.86 1.79 -11.85
CA LYS A 227 21.36 3.13 -12.14
C LYS A 227 21.05 3.27 -13.62
N MET A 228 19.83 3.65 -13.94
CA MET A 228 19.53 4.10 -15.29
C MET A 228 20.18 5.46 -15.54
N THR A 229 20.91 5.59 -16.63
CA THR A 229 21.64 6.80 -17.01
C THR A 229 21.00 7.54 -18.18
N ASP A 230 20.33 6.82 -19.08
CA ASP A 230 19.69 7.41 -20.27
C ASP A 230 18.57 6.52 -20.82
N ILE A 231 17.75 7.07 -21.70
CA ILE A 231 16.72 6.37 -22.46
C ILE A 231 17.14 6.32 -23.93
N ILE A 232 17.12 5.14 -24.54
CA ILE A 232 17.42 4.96 -25.95
C ILE A 232 16.16 5.20 -26.77
N VAL A 233 16.16 6.29 -27.53
CA VAL A 233 15.03 6.69 -28.39
C VAL A 233 15.49 6.73 -29.85
N ALA A 234 14.70 6.11 -30.74
CA ALA A 234 14.88 6.22 -32.18
C ALA A 234 13.53 6.37 -32.87
N ASN A 235 13.44 7.26 -33.86
CA ASN A 235 12.20 7.54 -34.63
C ASN A 235 10.99 7.88 -33.75
N GLY A 236 11.21 8.50 -32.56
CA GLY A 236 10.13 8.88 -31.64
C GLY A 236 9.63 7.74 -30.74
N TYR A 237 10.25 6.57 -30.76
CA TYR A 237 9.90 5.40 -29.94
C TYR A 237 11.03 5.03 -29.00
N ILE A 238 10.67 4.47 -27.85
CA ILE A 238 11.63 3.90 -26.89
C ILE A 238 12.10 2.55 -27.43
N HIS A 239 13.42 2.35 -27.43
CA HIS A 239 14.07 1.11 -27.81
C HIS A 239 14.84 0.46 -26.66
N GLY A 240 15.06 1.20 -25.56
CA GLY A 240 15.76 0.67 -24.41
C GLY A 240 16.15 1.74 -23.40
N VAL A 241 16.92 1.32 -22.43
CA VAL A 241 17.56 2.18 -21.41
C VAL A 241 19.03 1.85 -21.29
N LYS A 242 19.84 2.86 -20.95
CA LYS A 242 21.24 2.69 -20.57
C LYS A 242 21.36 2.58 -19.09
N THR A 243 22.16 1.65 -18.62
CA THR A 243 22.38 1.42 -17.19
C THR A 243 23.85 1.42 -16.85
N GLU A 244 24.13 1.74 -15.60
CA GLU A 244 25.45 1.67 -14.98
C GLU A 244 25.36 0.88 -13.69
N ASN A 245 26.26 -0.08 -13.52
CA ASN A 245 26.43 -0.87 -12.30
C ASN A 245 27.92 -1.00 -12.02
N ASP A 246 28.41 -0.37 -10.97
CA ASP A 246 29.83 -0.38 -10.57
C ASP A 246 30.81 -0.07 -11.71
N GLY A 247 30.47 0.91 -12.55
CA GLY A 247 31.25 1.31 -13.72
C GLY A 247 31.07 0.43 -14.96
N HIS A 248 30.23 -0.58 -14.90
CA HIS A 248 29.84 -1.37 -16.07
C HIS A 248 28.59 -0.78 -16.70
N PHE A 249 28.64 -0.53 -17.99
CA PHE A 249 27.55 0.02 -18.78
C PHE A 249 26.86 -1.08 -19.59
N GLU A 250 25.54 -1.10 -19.60
CA GLU A 250 24.71 -2.05 -20.34
C GLU A 250 23.54 -1.31 -21.00
N ASP A 251 23.22 -1.68 -22.23
CA ASP A 251 21.99 -1.27 -22.90
C ASP A 251 20.95 -2.39 -22.77
N ILE A 252 19.78 -2.06 -22.19
CA ILE A 252 18.68 -3.00 -21.96
C ILE A 252 17.56 -2.67 -22.93
N GLU A 253 17.19 -3.63 -23.78
CA GLU A 253 16.09 -3.48 -24.73
C GLU A 253 14.73 -3.45 -24.01
N THR A 254 13.93 -2.46 -24.30
CA THR A 254 12.54 -2.33 -23.86
C THR A 254 11.81 -1.31 -24.74
N ASP A 255 10.51 -1.48 -24.87
CA ASP A 255 9.61 -0.52 -25.52
C ASP A 255 8.76 0.28 -24.50
N THR A 256 8.87 -0.06 -23.23
CA THR A 256 8.05 0.53 -22.15
C THR A 256 8.92 0.83 -20.94
N VAL A 257 8.96 2.11 -20.55
CA VAL A 257 9.70 2.59 -19.37
C VAL A 257 8.78 3.35 -18.45
N LEU A 258 8.79 2.97 -17.18
CA LEU A 258 8.12 3.70 -16.08
C LEU A 258 9.19 4.37 -15.22
N LEU A 259 9.16 5.70 -15.14
CA LEU A 259 10.02 6.48 -14.25
C LEU A 259 9.30 6.67 -12.91
N CYS A 260 9.90 6.19 -11.78
CA CYS A 260 9.28 6.12 -10.46
C CYS A 260 10.12 6.80 -9.37
#